data_3f19a41a3c4135c80107addd6afe6706
#
_entry.id   3f19a41a3c4135c80107addd6afe6706
#
_cell.length_a   1.000
_cell.length_b   1.000
_cell.length_c   1.000
_cell.angle_alpha   90.00
_cell.angle_beta   90.00
_cell.angle_gamma   90.00
#
_symmetry.space_group_name_H-M   'P 1'
#
loop_
_entity.id
_entity.type
_entity.pdbx_description
1 polymer ?
#
loop_
_entity_poly.entity_id
_entity_poly.type
_entity_poly.pdbx_seq_one_letter_code
_entity_poly.pdbx_strand_id
1 'polypeptide(L)' 'MKLPLEIVFRNLEPSPAIEAKVRERVDKLETFRRDITSCRVVIEAGHKHHHKGNLYRVRVDVTVPGNELVANREP' A
#
# COMPACT_ATOMS: atom_id res chain seq x y z
N MET A 1 3.88 -5.61 13.54
CA MET A 1 4.50 -4.35 13.17
C MET A 1 4.63 -3.49 14.38
N LYS A 2 5.77 -2.84 14.53
CA LYS A 2 5.93 -1.97 15.67
C LYS A 2 5.26 -0.63 15.45
N LEU A 3 5.23 -0.17 14.24
CA LEU A 3 4.60 1.11 13.93
C LEU A 3 3.30 0.87 13.20
N PRO A 4 2.34 1.77 13.31
CA PRO A 4 1.05 1.59 12.64
C PRO A 4 1.21 1.59 11.12
N LEU A 5 0.35 0.88 10.45
CA LEU A 5 0.32 0.90 9.01
C LEU A 5 -0.08 2.29 8.54
N GLU A 6 0.62 2.80 7.54
CA GLU A 6 0.29 4.09 6.98
C GLU A 6 -0.24 3.90 5.59
N ILE A 7 -1.38 4.47 5.27
CA ILE A 7 -2.00 4.38 3.96
C ILE A 7 -2.20 5.79 3.45
N VAL A 8 -1.63 6.07 2.28
CA VAL A 8 -1.70 7.40 1.68
C VAL A 8 -2.42 7.31 0.35
N PHE A 9 -3.38 8.21 0.13
CA PHE A 9 -4.07 8.29 -1.14
C PHE A 9 -3.63 9.57 -1.84
N ARG A 10 -3.25 9.47 -3.12
CA ARG A 10 -2.83 10.61 -3.89
C ARG A 10 -3.66 10.73 -5.13
N ASN A 11 -4.14 11.90 -5.42
CA ASN A 11 -4.96 12.20 -6.60
C ASN A 11 -6.25 11.39 -6.61
N LEU A 12 -6.70 10.93 -5.48
CA LEU A 12 -8.00 10.30 -5.37
C LEU A 12 -8.45 10.40 -3.93
N GLU A 13 -9.72 10.34 -3.71
CA GLU A 13 -10.22 10.47 -2.37
C GLU A 13 -10.02 9.18 -1.61
N PRO A 14 -9.84 9.25 -0.31
CA PRO A 14 -9.69 8.06 0.48
C PRO A 14 -10.89 7.14 0.30
N SER A 15 -10.64 5.87 0.19
CA SER A 15 -11.69 4.89 -0.02
C SER A 15 -11.65 3.88 1.11
N PRO A 16 -12.67 3.82 1.93
CA PRO A 16 -12.69 2.84 3.02
C PRO A 16 -12.61 1.40 2.51
N ALA A 17 -13.16 1.13 1.34
CA ALA A 17 -13.10 -0.21 0.78
C ALA A 17 -11.67 -0.59 0.40
N ILE A 18 -10.95 0.33 -0.20
CA ILE A 18 -9.56 0.07 -0.58
C ILE A 18 -8.72 -0.05 0.70
N GLU A 19 -8.99 0.81 1.66
CA GLU A 19 -8.25 0.78 2.90
C GLU A 19 -8.43 -0.55 3.61
N ALA A 20 -9.64 -1.07 3.65
CA ALA A 20 -9.91 -2.35 4.29
C ALA A 20 -9.17 -3.49 3.58
N LYS A 21 -9.11 -3.44 2.26
CA LYS A 21 -8.39 -4.46 1.54
C LYS A 21 -6.89 -4.38 1.79
N VAL A 22 -6.36 -3.18 1.87
CA VAL A 22 -4.93 -3.00 2.15
C VAL A 22 -4.61 -3.56 3.53
N ARG A 23 -5.45 -3.25 4.52
CA ARG A 23 -5.19 -3.73 5.86
C ARG A 23 -5.24 -5.26 5.93
N GLU A 24 -6.15 -5.84 5.21
CA GLU A 24 -6.25 -7.29 5.19
C GLU A 24 -5.01 -7.92 4.58
N ARG A 25 -4.50 -7.33 3.50
CA ARG A 25 -3.33 -7.86 2.86
C ARG A 25 -2.08 -7.70 3.70
N VAL A 26 -1.97 -6.59 4.40
CA VAL A 26 -0.84 -6.34 5.27
C VAL A 26 -0.87 -7.30 6.47
N ASP A 27 -2.07 -7.60 6.98
CA ASP A 27 -2.18 -8.56 8.06
C ASP A 27 -1.67 -9.93 7.62
N LYS A 28 -1.97 -10.33 6.39
CA LYS A 28 -1.47 -11.58 5.89
C LYS A 28 0.04 -11.54 5.73
N LEU A 29 0.57 -10.42 5.29
CA LEU A 29 2.00 -10.29 5.13
C LEU A 29 2.70 -10.45 6.48
N GLU A 30 2.12 -9.90 7.53
CA GLU A 30 2.70 -10.02 8.83
C GLU A 30 2.67 -11.47 9.34
N THR A 31 1.76 -12.26 8.87
CA THR A 31 1.71 -13.66 9.23
C THR A 31 2.93 -14.38 8.67
N PHE A 32 3.37 -14.00 7.48
CA PHE A 32 4.52 -14.64 6.89
C PHE A 32 5.81 -13.99 7.37
N ARG A 33 5.82 -12.72 7.68
CA ARG A 33 7.04 -12.07 8.08
C ARG A 33 6.77 -11.29 9.35
N ARG A 34 7.15 -11.82 10.48
CA ARG A 34 6.82 -11.18 11.73
C ARG A 34 7.79 -10.11 12.16
N ASP A 35 8.89 -9.93 11.46
CA ASP A 35 9.86 -8.92 11.82
C ASP A 35 9.63 -7.57 11.14
N ILE A 36 8.47 -7.37 10.53
CA ILE A 36 8.17 -6.09 9.88
C ILE A 36 8.06 -5.02 10.94
N THR A 37 8.81 -3.94 10.77
CA THR A 37 8.79 -2.82 11.69
C THR A 37 7.74 -1.80 11.27
N SER A 38 7.64 -1.49 9.99
CA SER A 38 6.65 -0.54 9.50
C SER A 38 6.27 -0.87 8.07
N CYS A 39 5.12 -0.36 7.66
CA CYS A 39 4.65 -0.54 6.29
C CYS A 39 3.92 0.72 5.88
N ARG A 40 4.20 1.21 4.67
CA ARG A 40 3.53 2.36 4.14
C ARG A 40 3.04 2.02 2.77
N VAL A 41 1.78 2.25 2.50
CA VAL A 41 1.16 1.96 1.21
C VAL A 41 0.69 3.26 0.61
N VAL A 42 1.11 3.56 -0.61
CA VAL A 42 0.69 4.76 -1.31
C VAL A 42 -0.12 4.33 -2.51
N ILE A 43 -1.34 4.83 -2.63
CA ILE A 43 -2.23 4.51 -3.72
C ILE A 43 -2.46 5.80 -4.48
N GLU A 44 -2.10 5.81 -5.75
CA GLU A 44 -2.17 7.01 -6.55
C GLU A 44 -2.93 6.78 -7.81
N ALA A 45 -3.84 7.67 -8.17
CA ALA A 45 -4.56 7.60 -9.42
C ALA A 45 -3.71 8.23 -10.52
N GLY A 46 -3.74 7.65 -11.69
CA GLY A 46 -3.00 8.17 -12.80
C GLY A 46 -3.60 9.45 -13.32
N HIS A 47 -2.81 10.23 -14.06
CA HIS A 47 -3.29 11.44 -14.51
C HIS A 47 -4.13 11.25 -15.65
N LYS A 48 -3.96 10.44 -16.51
CA LYS A 48 -4.69 10.42 -17.62
C LYS A 48 -5.59 9.48 -17.52
N HIS A 49 -6.51 9.42 -17.47
CA HIS A 49 -7.39 8.58 -17.26
C HIS A 49 -8.08 8.43 -18.33
N HIS A 50 -8.18 7.81 -18.91
CA HIS A 50 -8.88 7.79 -19.90
C HIS A 50 -9.87 6.93 -19.71
N HIS A 51 -10.56 7.02 -19.27
CA HIS A 51 -11.68 6.39 -19.50
C HIS A 51 -11.82 5.07 -18.97
N LYS A 52 -11.67 4.34 -19.06
CA LYS A 52 -11.92 3.20 -18.71
C LYS A 52 -11.59 2.83 -17.47
N GLY A 53 -11.97 2.95 -16.61
CA GLY A 53 -11.73 2.43 -15.41
C GLY A 53 -10.83 3.05 -14.60
N ASN A 54 -10.55 2.57 -13.48
CA ASN A 54 -9.75 3.23 -12.59
C ASN A 54 -8.47 2.56 -12.51
N LEU A 55 -7.44 3.12 -13.01
CA LEU A 55 -6.11 2.57 -12.94
C LEU A 55 -5.36 3.25 -11.82
N TYR A 56 -4.82 2.46 -10.91
CA TYR A 56 -4.10 3.01 -9.79
C TYR A 56 -2.69 2.50 -9.77
N ARG A 57 -1.78 3.27 -9.20
CA ARG A 57 -0.45 2.82 -8.93
C ARG A 57 -0.41 2.55 -7.46
N VAL A 58 0.18 1.44 -7.07
CA VAL A 58 0.28 1.09 -5.66
C VAL A 58 1.75 0.86 -5.34
N ARG A 59 2.23 1.55 -4.34
CA ARG A 59 3.60 1.37 -3.89
C ARG A 59 3.56 0.93 -2.44
N VAL A 60 4.28 -0.13 -2.12
CA VAL A 60 4.32 -0.66 -0.77
C VAL A 60 5.76 -0.62 -0.29
N ASP A 61 6.02 0.09 0.79
CA ASP A 61 7.32 0.17 1.39
C ASP A 61 7.25 -0.59 2.71
N VAL A 62 8.10 -1.59 2.87
CA VAL A 62 8.11 -2.41 4.06
C VAL A 62 9.49 -2.30 4.69
N THR A 63 9.53 -1.97 5.96
CA THR A 63 10.79 -1.86 6.69
C THR A 63 10.93 -3.04 7.62
N VAL A 64 12.06 -3.73 7.53
CA VAL A 64 12.40 -4.82 8.43
C VAL A 64 13.75 -4.45 9.05
N PRO A 65 14.14 -5.06 10.15
CA PRO A 65 15.40 -4.70 10.78
C PRO A 65 16.57 -4.81 9.80
N GLY A 66 17.26 -3.72 9.61
CA GLY A 66 18.44 -3.69 8.75
C GLY A 66 18.16 -3.57 7.26
N ASN A 67 16.91 -3.42 6.86
CA ASN A 67 16.64 -3.38 5.44
C ASN A 67 15.31 -2.72 5.12
N GLU A 68 15.14 -2.33 3.86
CA GLU A 68 13.89 -1.78 3.42
C GLU A 68 13.54 -2.44 2.11
N LEU A 69 12.30 -2.92 1.98
CA LEU A 69 11.83 -3.58 0.78
C LEU A 69 10.76 -2.72 0.16
N VAL A 70 10.83 -2.53 -1.14
CA VAL A 70 9.87 -1.70 -1.85
C VAL A 70 9.27 -2.48 -2.99
N ALA A 71 7.96 -2.46 -3.11
CA ALA A 71 7.27 -3.08 -4.22
C ALA A 71 6.39 -2.05 -4.89
N ASN A 72 6.45 -1.98 -6.22
CA ASN A 72 5.64 -1.08 -7.00
C ASN A 72 4.78 -1.91 -7.91
N ARG A 73 3.53 -1.51 -8.07
CA ARG A 73 2.64 -2.20 -8.97
C ARG A 73 1.93 -1.16 -9.78
N GLU A 74 2.01 -1.26 -11.10
CA GLU A 74 1.35 -0.34 -11.99
C GLU A 74 0.45 -1.09 -12.91
N PRO A 75 -0.64 -0.48 -13.33
CA PRO A 75 -1.59 -1.13 -14.23
C PRO A 75 -0.98 -1.42 -15.58
#